data_6fdc1e70a1fd57ef4312ab3999840d95
#
_entry.id   6fdc1e70a1fd57ef4312ab3999840d95
#
_cell.length_a   1.000
_cell.length_b   1.000
_cell.length_c   1.000
_cell.angle_alpha   90.00
_cell.angle_beta   90.00
_cell.angle_gamma   90.00
#
_symmetry.space_group_name_H-M   'P 1'
#
loop_
_entity.id
_entity.type
_entity.pdbx_description
1 polymer ?
#
loop_
_entity_poly.entity_id
_entity_poly.type
_entity_poly.pdbx_seq_one_letter_code
_entity_poly.pdbx_strand_id
1 'polypeptide(L)'
;MRWISHTMISASLCAVWQPALMPAAVLGATAPDWLEWLGRRHLPLAHAVHRGRTHNLLAWLLLLVLGWAGQPNTLALAAFALGGVLHWFCDALTVTGAPLTWWSQHRSTLFGGRLRQGGKTERALAWGVMLCCAAL
;
A
#
# COMPACT_ATOMS: atom_id res chain seq x y z
N MET A 1 7.00 3.33 -4.44
CA MET A 1 6.76 3.30 -5.92
C MET A 1 5.93 4.51 -6.34
N ARG A 2 5.57 4.67 -7.66
CA ARG A 2 4.63 5.71 -8.10
C ARG A 2 3.19 5.31 -7.78
N TRP A 3 2.31 6.28 -7.56
CA TRP A 3 0.88 6.04 -7.28
C TRP A 3 0.23 5.10 -8.29
N ILE A 4 0.52 5.30 -9.58
CA ILE A 4 -0.04 4.47 -10.64
C ILE A 4 0.34 2.99 -10.49
N SER A 5 1.57 2.69 -10.07
CA SER A 5 2.02 1.31 -9.84
C SER A 5 1.30 0.68 -8.64
N HIS A 6 1.11 1.44 -7.54
CA HIS A 6 0.35 0.99 -6.37
C HIS A 6 -1.11 0.70 -6.73
N THR A 7 -1.76 1.62 -7.47
CA THR A 7 -3.16 1.45 -7.86
C THR A 7 -3.35 0.29 -8.82
N MET A 8 -2.47 0.13 -9.82
CA MET A 8 -2.53 -1.00 -10.77
C MET A 8 -2.42 -2.34 -10.05
N ILE A 9 -1.40 -2.51 -9.21
CA ILE A 9 -1.18 -3.76 -8.47
C ILE A 9 -2.36 -4.08 -7.57
N SER A 10 -2.82 -3.11 -6.78
CA SER A 10 -3.91 -3.33 -5.83
C SER A 10 -5.25 -3.57 -6.53
N ALA A 11 -5.56 -2.86 -7.60
CA ALA A 11 -6.76 -3.08 -8.39
C ALA A 11 -6.76 -4.47 -9.01
N SER A 12 -5.63 -4.88 -9.62
CA SER A 12 -5.53 -6.18 -10.29
C SER A 12 -5.70 -7.35 -9.31
N LEU A 13 -5.02 -7.31 -8.17
CA LEU A 13 -5.15 -8.35 -7.15
C LEU A 13 -6.54 -8.39 -6.53
N CYS A 14 -7.14 -7.23 -6.27
CA CYS A 14 -8.51 -7.17 -5.74
C CYS A 14 -9.54 -7.63 -6.78
N ALA A 15 -9.30 -7.39 -8.07
CA ALA A 15 -10.19 -7.85 -9.14
C ALA A 15 -10.32 -9.37 -9.19
N VAL A 16 -9.23 -10.09 -8.95
CA VAL A 16 -9.23 -11.56 -8.87
C VAL A 16 -10.00 -12.06 -7.65
N TRP A 17 -9.84 -11.38 -6.51
CA TRP A 17 -10.49 -11.79 -5.26
C TRP A 17 -11.96 -11.35 -5.20
N GLN A 18 -12.23 -10.07 -5.38
CA GLN A 18 -13.56 -9.47 -5.23
C GLN A 18 -13.66 -8.18 -6.06
N PRO A 19 -14.06 -8.26 -7.34
CA PRO A 19 -14.06 -7.11 -8.26
C PRO A 19 -14.84 -5.90 -7.74
N ALA A 20 -15.96 -6.13 -7.05
CA ALA A 20 -16.81 -5.07 -6.49
C ALA A 20 -16.10 -4.20 -5.45
N LEU A 21 -15.01 -4.70 -4.83
CA LEU A 21 -14.24 -4.01 -3.81
C LEU A 21 -13.00 -3.29 -4.36
N MET A 22 -12.75 -3.34 -5.68
CA MET A 22 -11.61 -2.63 -6.30
C MET A 22 -11.50 -1.16 -5.91
N PRO A 23 -12.60 -0.36 -5.90
CA PRO A 23 -12.48 1.05 -5.50
C PRO A 23 -11.92 1.22 -4.08
N ALA A 24 -12.33 0.38 -3.14
CA ALA A 24 -11.80 0.42 -1.77
C ALA A 24 -10.32 0.05 -1.72
N ALA A 25 -9.89 -0.99 -2.44
CA ALA A 25 -8.48 -1.39 -2.52
C ALA A 25 -7.61 -0.30 -3.16
N VAL A 26 -8.08 0.35 -4.22
CA VAL A 26 -7.37 1.48 -4.87
C VAL A 26 -7.23 2.68 -3.93
N LEU A 27 -8.29 3.04 -3.20
CA LEU A 27 -8.23 4.09 -2.19
C LEU A 27 -7.22 3.73 -1.09
N GLY A 28 -7.22 2.50 -0.62
CA GLY A 28 -6.26 2.00 0.35
C GLY A 28 -4.82 2.00 -0.15
N ALA A 29 -4.62 1.66 -1.42
CA ALA A 29 -3.30 1.67 -2.04
C ALA A 29 -2.67 3.07 -2.15
N THR A 30 -3.46 4.12 -2.08
CA THR A 30 -2.97 5.52 -2.07
C THR A 30 -3.04 6.15 -0.68
N ALA A 31 -3.73 5.51 0.26
CA ALA A 31 -3.99 6.06 1.58
C ALA A 31 -2.74 6.44 2.40
N PRO A 32 -1.65 5.66 2.41
CA PRO A 32 -0.44 6.07 3.13
C PRO A 32 0.07 7.45 2.71
N ASP A 33 0.04 7.74 1.41
CA ASP A 33 0.55 9.00 0.84
C ASP A 33 -0.37 10.20 1.14
N TRP A 34 -1.69 10.07 0.86
CA TRP A 34 -2.59 11.19 1.09
C TRP A 34 -2.88 11.43 2.58
N LEU A 35 -2.84 10.39 3.43
CA LEU A 35 -2.88 10.56 4.88
C LEU A 35 -1.64 11.29 5.40
N GLU A 36 -0.46 10.99 4.84
CA GLU A 36 0.77 11.72 5.17
C GLU A 36 0.66 13.20 4.76
N TRP A 37 0.17 13.47 3.55
CA TRP A 37 -0.06 14.84 3.07
C TRP A 37 -1.05 15.60 3.97
N LEU A 38 -2.17 14.96 4.35
CA LEU A 38 -3.18 15.54 5.23
C LEU A 38 -2.60 15.82 6.62
N GLY A 39 -1.85 14.86 7.18
CA GLY A 39 -1.18 15.00 8.47
C GLY A 39 -0.20 16.16 8.51
N ARG A 40 0.61 16.32 7.45
CA ARG A 40 1.55 17.46 7.33
C ARG A 40 0.84 18.80 7.28
N ARG A 41 -0.32 18.87 6.65
CA ARG A 41 -1.07 20.11 6.49
C ARG A 41 -1.78 20.57 7.78
N HIS A 42 -2.23 19.62 8.60
CA HIS A 42 -3.11 19.90 9.74
C HIS A 42 -2.47 19.64 11.11
N LEU A 43 -1.36 18.90 11.17
CA LEU A 43 -0.69 18.55 12.41
C LEU A 43 0.75 19.10 12.41
N PRO A 44 1.02 20.24 13.07
CA PRO A 44 2.35 20.88 13.06
C PRO A 44 3.47 20.01 13.66
N LEU A 45 3.14 18.96 14.42
CA LEU A 45 4.08 17.98 14.95
C LEU A 45 4.51 16.93 13.93
N ALA A 46 3.90 16.90 12.76
CA ALA A 46 4.26 15.99 11.68
C ALA A 46 5.38 16.59 10.80
N HIS A 47 6.54 16.88 11.36
CA HIS A 47 7.78 16.90 10.57
C HIS A 47 8.04 15.47 10.08
N ALA A 48 7.08 14.96 9.32
CA ALA A 48 7.05 13.61 8.86
C ALA A 48 8.12 13.46 7.77
N VAL A 49 9.13 12.73 8.11
CA VAL A 49 9.98 12.08 7.11
C VAL A 49 9.05 11.35 6.16
N HIS A 50 9.14 11.64 4.86
CA HIS A 50 8.38 10.93 3.82
C HIS A 50 8.46 9.42 4.05
N ARG A 51 7.31 8.71 3.95
CA ARG A 51 7.12 7.32 4.38
C ARG A 51 7.31 7.14 5.90
N GLY A 52 6.64 7.99 6.67
CA GLY A 52 6.63 7.93 8.13
C GLY A 52 5.53 7.02 8.68
N ARG A 53 4.79 7.53 9.66
CA ARG A 53 3.81 6.77 10.46
C ARG A 53 2.67 6.16 9.65
N THR A 54 2.27 6.77 8.53
CA THR A 54 1.18 6.26 7.67
C THR A 54 1.59 5.08 6.80
N HIS A 55 2.89 4.89 6.58
CA HIS A 55 3.44 3.81 5.76
C HIS A 55 3.85 2.58 6.58
N ASN A 56 3.45 2.46 7.83
CA ASN A 56 3.82 1.31 8.65
C ASN A 56 2.94 0.09 8.36
N LEU A 57 3.57 -1.08 8.25
CA LEU A 57 2.88 -2.33 7.94
C LEU A 57 1.90 -2.76 9.04
N LEU A 58 2.31 -2.62 10.31
CA LEU A 58 1.52 -3.14 11.44
C LEU A 58 0.14 -2.49 11.51
N ALA A 59 0.02 -1.18 11.28
CA ALA A 59 -1.28 -0.52 11.30
C ALA A 59 -2.21 -1.03 10.20
N TRP A 60 -1.67 -1.25 8.99
CA TRP A 60 -2.43 -1.77 7.87
C TRP A 60 -2.84 -3.22 8.08
N LEU A 61 -1.98 -4.06 8.68
CA LEU A 61 -2.32 -5.44 9.03
C LEU A 61 -3.40 -5.50 10.12
N LEU A 62 -3.31 -4.67 11.16
CA LEU A 62 -4.35 -4.59 12.19
C LEU A 62 -5.69 -4.17 11.59
N LEU A 63 -5.68 -3.18 10.71
CA LEU A 63 -6.90 -2.74 10.02
C LEU A 63 -7.47 -3.83 9.11
N LEU A 64 -6.60 -4.60 8.44
CA LEU A 64 -6.98 -5.74 7.60
C LEU A 64 -7.66 -6.83 8.44
N VAL A 65 -7.08 -7.19 9.59
CA VAL A 65 -7.65 -8.18 10.51
C VAL A 65 -9.02 -7.71 11.03
N LEU A 66 -9.14 -6.44 11.43
CA LEU A 66 -10.41 -5.87 11.88
C LEU A 66 -11.48 -5.89 10.79
N GLY A 67 -11.11 -5.54 9.56
CA GLY A 67 -12.01 -5.60 8.42
C GLY A 67 -12.42 -7.03 8.04
N TRP A 68 -11.53 -8.00 8.22
CA TRP A 68 -11.81 -9.41 7.90
C TRP A 68 -12.60 -10.12 8.99
N ALA A 69 -12.31 -9.85 10.27
CA ALA A 69 -12.97 -10.48 11.42
C ALA A 69 -14.38 -9.92 11.68
N GLY A 70 -14.74 -8.80 11.06
CA GLY A 70 -16.04 -8.15 11.22
C GLY A 70 -17.17 -8.84 10.44
N GLN A 71 -18.32 -8.18 10.43
CA GLN A 71 -19.49 -8.58 9.66
C GLN A 71 -19.24 -8.43 8.14
N PRO A 72 -20.08 -9.02 7.26
CA PRO A 72 -19.96 -8.86 5.81
C PRO A 72 -19.84 -7.41 5.33
N ASN A 73 -20.39 -6.47 6.09
CA ASN A 73 -20.34 -5.03 5.81
C ASN A 73 -18.93 -4.43 5.96
N THR A 74 -17.99 -5.14 6.59
CA THR A 74 -16.61 -4.67 6.80
C THR A 74 -15.63 -5.14 5.71
N LEU A 75 -16.08 -5.89 4.72
CA LEU A 75 -15.23 -6.35 3.62
C LEU A 75 -14.62 -5.18 2.82
N ALA A 76 -15.33 -4.06 2.69
CA ALA A 76 -14.79 -2.86 2.08
C ALA A 76 -13.60 -2.29 2.89
N LEU A 77 -13.67 -2.36 4.22
CA LEU A 77 -12.56 -2.00 5.10
C LEU A 77 -11.38 -2.97 4.93
N ALA A 78 -11.64 -4.26 4.80
CA ALA A 78 -10.61 -5.25 4.53
C ALA A 78 -9.92 -4.99 3.18
N ALA A 79 -10.69 -4.70 2.13
CA ALA A 79 -10.13 -4.35 0.82
C ALA A 79 -9.31 -3.05 0.85
N PHE A 80 -9.80 -2.04 1.56
CA PHE A 80 -9.06 -0.80 1.79
C PHE A 80 -7.73 -1.06 2.51
N ALA A 81 -7.77 -1.84 3.60
CA ALA A 81 -6.58 -2.18 4.37
C ALA A 81 -5.60 -3.04 3.55
N LEU A 82 -6.10 -3.97 2.74
CA LEU A 82 -5.29 -4.75 1.79
C LEU A 82 -4.55 -3.83 0.83
N GLY A 83 -5.20 -2.79 0.30
CA GLY A 83 -4.55 -1.76 -0.51
C GLY A 83 -3.36 -1.11 0.20
N GLY A 84 -3.54 -0.74 1.48
CA GLY A 84 -2.46 -0.19 2.31
C GLY A 84 -1.31 -1.17 2.57
N VAL A 85 -1.62 -2.45 2.81
CA VAL A 85 -0.63 -3.53 2.93
C VAL A 85 0.16 -3.67 1.63
N LEU A 86 -0.53 -3.72 0.49
CA LEU A 86 0.12 -3.82 -0.84
C LEU A 86 0.97 -2.59 -1.14
N HIS A 87 0.53 -1.38 -0.75
CA HIS A 87 1.35 -0.17 -0.82
C HIS A 87 2.67 -0.36 -0.07
N TRP A 88 2.61 -0.85 1.18
CA TRP A 88 3.80 -1.11 1.97
C TRP A 88 4.74 -2.10 1.28
N PHE A 89 4.21 -3.24 0.78
CA PHE A 89 5.02 -4.23 0.05
C PHE A 89 5.72 -3.62 -1.15
N CYS A 90 5.00 -2.87 -1.96
CA CYS A 90 5.56 -2.17 -3.12
C CYS A 90 6.69 -1.22 -2.72
N ASP A 91 6.51 -0.48 -1.63
CA ASP A 91 7.53 0.45 -1.14
C ASP A 91 8.74 -0.27 -0.52
N ALA A 92 8.52 -1.39 0.16
CA ALA A 92 9.58 -2.22 0.69
C ALA A 92 10.45 -2.88 -0.42
N LEU A 93 9.94 -3.04 -1.64
CA LEU A 93 10.73 -3.46 -2.80
C LEU A 93 11.67 -2.38 -3.32
N THR A 94 11.46 -1.11 -2.93
CA THR A 94 12.30 0.02 -3.38
C THR A 94 13.52 0.20 -2.49
N VAL A 95 14.54 0.87 -3.03
CA VAL A 95 15.77 1.23 -2.29
C VAL A 95 15.51 2.05 -1.02
N THR A 96 14.38 2.76 -0.96
CA THR A 96 14.02 3.59 0.19
C THR A 96 13.42 2.77 1.33
N GLY A 97 12.77 1.65 1.05
CA GLY A 97 12.08 0.84 2.03
C GLY A 97 10.85 1.51 2.67
N ALA A 98 10.24 0.83 3.62
CA ALA A 98 9.12 1.33 4.42
C ALA A 98 9.21 0.81 5.87
N PRO A 99 8.67 1.54 6.88
CA PRO A 99 8.75 1.13 8.28
C PRO A 99 7.78 -0.01 8.58
N LEU A 100 8.18 -0.92 9.48
CA LEU A 100 7.31 -2.01 9.93
C LEU A 100 6.27 -1.52 10.95
N THR A 101 6.68 -0.61 11.84
CA THR A 101 5.86 -0.13 12.95
C THR A 101 5.83 1.40 13.01
N TRP A 102 4.82 1.98 13.67
CA TRP A 102 4.68 3.44 13.77
C TRP A 102 5.67 4.12 14.74
N TRP A 103 6.34 3.33 15.59
CA TRP A 103 7.37 3.83 16.53
C TRP A 103 8.78 3.63 16.00
N SER A 104 8.98 2.80 14.98
CA SER A 104 10.30 2.55 14.41
C SER A 104 10.59 3.50 13.25
N GLN A 105 11.77 4.12 13.28
CA GLN A 105 12.29 4.87 12.13
C GLN A 105 13.10 3.97 11.18
N HIS A 106 13.36 2.72 11.59
CA HIS A 106 14.04 1.75 10.74
C HIS A 106 13.17 1.39 9.54
N ARG A 107 13.76 1.43 8.37
CA ARG A 107 13.10 1.09 7.11
C ARG A 107 13.53 -0.29 6.65
N SER A 108 12.55 -1.16 6.51
CA SER A 108 12.75 -2.50 5.98
C SER A 108 12.66 -2.50 4.47
N THR A 109 13.54 -3.27 3.83
CA THR A 109 13.50 -3.50 2.39
C THR A 109 13.32 -4.99 2.13
N LEU A 110 12.57 -5.33 1.08
CA LEU A 110 12.45 -6.69 0.59
C LEU A 110 13.44 -6.90 -0.56
N PHE A 111 14.05 -8.08 -0.62
CA PHE A 111 15.02 -8.46 -1.66
C PHE A 111 16.14 -7.44 -1.87
N GLY A 112 16.56 -6.74 -0.79
CA GLY A 112 17.61 -5.73 -0.83
C GLY A 112 17.19 -4.41 -1.47
N GLY A 113 15.88 -4.13 -1.63
CA GLY A 113 15.39 -2.85 -2.12
C GLY A 113 15.89 -2.52 -3.53
N ARG A 114 15.67 -3.39 -4.51
CA ARG A 114 16.27 -3.25 -5.85
C ARG A 114 15.52 -2.32 -6.80
N LEU A 115 14.27 -1.98 -6.50
CA LEU A 115 13.47 -1.13 -7.39
C LEU A 115 13.77 0.36 -7.17
N ARG A 116 13.97 1.07 -8.26
CA ARG A 116 14.02 2.54 -8.26
C ARG A 116 12.66 3.12 -8.60
N GLN A 117 12.20 4.07 -7.81
CA GLN A 117 10.93 4.74 -8.02
C GLN A 117 10.86 5.37 -9.43
N GLY A 118 9.80 5.04 -10.18
CA GLY A 118 9.58 5.50 -11.55
C GLY A 118 10.45 4.80 -12.60
N GLY A 119 11.25 3.81 -12.21
CA GLY A 119 12.11 3.05 -13.11
C GLY A 119 11.35 2.11 -14.05
N LYS A 120 12.06 1.58 -15.05
CA LYS A 120 11.49 0.60 -16.01
C LYS A 120 11.07 -0.69 -15.31
N THR A 121 11.86 -1.15 -14.33
CA THR A 121 11.58 -2.36 -13.54
C THR A 121 10.32 -2.24 -12.68
N GLU A 122 10.06 -1.07 -12.09
CA GLU A 122 8.82 -0.81 -11.36
C GLU A 122 7.60 -0.94 -12.27
N ARG A 123 7.67 -0.33 -13.46
CA ARG A 123 6.59 -0.40 -14.46
C ARG A 123 6.40 -1.82 -14.97
N ALA A 124 7.48 -2.52 -15.26
CA ALA A 124 7.41 -3.92 -15.71
C ALA A 124 6.76 -4.82 -14.65
N LEU A 125 7.06 -4.62 -13.36
CA LEU A 125 6.41 -5.33 -12.27
C LEU A 125 4.90 -5.06 -12.24
N ALA A 126 4.49 -3.79 -12.28
CA ALA A 126 3.07 -3.43 -12.23
C ALA A 126 2.28 -4.00 -13.41
N TRP A 127 2.83 -3.91 -14.63
CA TRP A 127 2.24 -4.52 -15.83
C TRP A 127 2.23 -6.05 -15.75
N GLY A 128 3.31 -6.67 -15.24
CA GLY A 128 3.38 -8.12 -15.06
C GLY A 128 2.28 -8.63 -14.13
N VAL A 129 2.10 -8.00 -12.97
CA VAL A 129 1.01 -8.34 -12.03
C VAL A 129 -0.35 -8.18 -12.70
N MET A 130 -0.57 -7.07 -13.39
CA MET A 130 -1.86 -6.82 -14.07
C MET A 130 -2.16 -7.88 -15.13
N LEU A 131 -1.19 -8.23 -15.96
CA LEU A 131 -1.37 -9.24 -17.01
C LEU A 131 -1.59 -10.63 -16.41
N CYS A 132 -0.85 -10.99 -15.36
CA CYS A 132 -1.07 -12.27 -14.67
C CYS A 132 -2.46 -12.34 -14.06
N CYS A 133 -2.95 -11.28 -13.41
CA CYS A 133 -4.29 -11.25 -12.85
C CYS A 133 -5.39 -11.27 -13.93
N ALA A 134 -5.15 -10.66 -15.09
CA ALA A 134 -6.10 -10.67 -16.20
C ALA A 134 -6.23 -12.04 -16.90
N ALA A 135 -5.28 -12.94 -16.67
CA ALA A 135 -5.29 -14.30 -17.20
C ALA A 135 -5.98 -15.32 -16.27
N LEU A 136 -6.41 -14.91 -15.06
CA LEU A 136 -7.12 -15.72 -14.06
C LEU A 136 -8.61 -15.54 -14.15
#